data_eab1973304da59c7621806ce6d301e16
#
_entry.id   eab1973304da59c7621806ce6d301e16
#
_cell.length_a   1.000
_cell.length_b   1.000
_cell.length_c   1.000
_cell.angle_alpha   90.00
_cell.angle_beta   90.00
_cell.angle_gamma   90.00
#
_symmetry.space_group_name_H-M   'P 1'
#
loop_
_entity.id
_entity.type
_entity.pdbx_description
1 polymer ?
#
loop_
_entity_poly.entity_id
_entity_poly.type
_entity_poly.pdbx_seq_one_letter_code
_entity_poly.pdbx_strand_id
1 'polypeptide(L)'
;MTTELPVPPQESARPLLRPGSRIFVAGHRGLVGGGGGPPPPPHGPTGRTPGRDRLDLRDAARTETYLRDIRPDAVVLAAAKVGGIMANSTYPVQFLEDNLRIQLSVIAGAHAAGTERLLFLGSSCIYPRLAPQPIREESLLTGELEPTNEAYALAKIAGIVQTQSYRRQYGASYISAMPTNLYGPGDNFDLETSHVLPALIRRFHEAQRDGAPEVTLWGSGSPRREFLHVDDLAAACVRLLEAYDGDAPVNVGCGEDLTIRELAETIAEVTGYQGRIGWDTSKPDGTPRKLLDVSRLTSLGFKPQIPLRDGIARTYAWWLGQLAPAA
;
A
#
# COMPACT_ATOMS: atom_id res chain seq x y z
N MET A 1 -17.69 -25.62 -40.56
CA MET A 1 -16.71 -24.57 -40.91
C MET A 1 -16.64 -23.62 -39.72
N THR A 2 -15.70 -23.84 -38.81
CA THR A 2 -15.41 -22.96 -37.68
C THR A 2 -14.48 -21.85 -38.19
N THR A 3 -15.03 -20.64 -38.34
CA THR A 3 -14.25 -19.45 -38.64
C THR A 3 -13.43 -19.09 -37.43
N GLU A 4 -12.13 -19.42 -37.40
CA GLU A 4 -11.18 -18.85 -36.45
C GLU A 4 -11.14 -17.34 -36.68
N LEU A 5 -11.46 -16.59 -35.61
CA LEU A 5 -11.25 -15.16 -35.60
C LEU A 5 -9.73 -14.89 -35.68
N PRO A 6 -9.29 -13.92 -36.49
CA PRO A 6 -7.87 -13.62 -36.62
C PRO A 6 -7.33 -13.16 -35.27
N VAL A 7 -6.27 -13.82 -34.80
CA VAL A 7 -5.48 -13.38 -33.65
C VAL A 7 -4.91 -12.00 -34.02
N PRO A 8 -5.17 -10.94 -33.21
CA PRO A 8 -4.59 -9.63 -33.48
C PRO A 8 -3.05 -9.74 -33.46
N PRO A 9 -2.34 -9.01 -34.34
CA PRO A 9 -0.89 -9.04 -34.36
C PRO A 9 -0.34 -8.70 -32.93
N GLN A 10 0.65 -9.48 -32.50
CA GLN A 10 1.41 -9.16 -31.28
C GLN A 10 2.03 -7.77 -31.50
N GLU A 11 1.42 -6.74 -30.90
CA GLU A 11 2.00 -5.41 -30.86
C GLU A 11 3.39 -5.50 -30.23
N SER A 12 4.37 -4.95 -30.93
CA SER A 12 5.74 -4.75 -30.43
C SER A 12 5.70 -4.22 -29.01
N ALA A 13 6.36 -4.91 -28.08
CA ALA A 13 6.38 -4.56 -26.67
C ALA A 13 6.66 -3.04 -26.51
N ARG A 14 5.67 -2.30 -26.03
CA ARG A 14 5.81 -0.86 -25.74
C ARG A 14 6.96 -0.72 -24.74
N PRO A 15 7.86 0.25 -24.92
CA PRO A 15 8.97 0.44 -23.99
C PRO A 15 8.39 0.76 -22.61
N LEU A 16 8.56 -0.19 -21.70
CA LEU A 16 8.29 -0.01 -20.30
C LEU A 16 9.18 1.14 -19.81
N LEU A 17 8.88 1.75 -18.69
CA LEU A 17 9.50 2.99 -18.17
C LEU A 17 10.96 3.19 -18.63
N ARG A 18 11.25 4.32 -19.29
CA ARG A 18 12.59 4.60 -19.82
C ARG A 18 13.45 5.34 -18.80
N PRO A 19 14.78 5.18 -18.80
CA PRO A 19 15.66 6.07 -18.05
C PRO A 19 15.37 7.54 -18.39
N GLY A 20 15.19 8.38 -17.38
CA GLY A 20 14.83 9.79 -17.57
C GLY A 20 13.32 10.08 -17.61
N SER A 21 12.46 9.05 -17.55
CA SER A 21 11.01 9.25 -17.44
C SER A 21 10.63 10.07 -16.21
N ARG A 22 9.70 11.01 -16.39
CA ARG A 22 9.13 11.82 -15.30
C ARG A 22 8.02 11.07 -14.62
N ILE A 23 8.18 10.77 -13.35
CA ILE A 23 7.18 10.04 -12.56
C ILE A 23 6.51 11.01 -11.59
N PHE A 24 5.17 11.08 -11.66
CA PHE A 24 4.37 11.77 -10.67
C PHE A 24 3.90 10.78 -9.60
N VAL A 25 4.28 11.01 -8.34
CA VAL A 25 3.84 10.19 -7.20
C VAL A 25 2.73 10.94 -6.46
N ALA A 26 1.47 10.57 -6.75
CA ALA A 26 0.32 11.07 -6.03
C ALA A 26 0.33 10.49 -4.60
N GLY A 27 0.43 11.34 -3.57
CA GLY A 27 0.52 10.91 -2.16
C GLY A 27 1.94 10.84 -1.61
N HIS A 28 2.89 11.56 -2.17
CA HIS A 28 4.32 11.58 -1.79
C HIS A 28 4.63 11.93 -0.32
N ARG A 29 3.68 12.49 0.43
CA ARG A 29 3.83 12.79 1.88
C ARG A 29 3.29 11.67 2.80
N GLY A 30 2.66 10.64 2.26
CA GLY A 30 2.21 9.49 3.02
C GLY A 30 3.30 8.44 3.18
N LEU A 31 3.03 7.39 3.98
CA LEU A 31 3.94 6.28 4.22
C LEU A 31 4.62 5.77 2.94
N VAL A 32 3.84 5.49 1.90
CA VAL A 32 4.36 4.92 0.65
C VAL A 32 5.13 5.93 -0.20
N GLY A 33 4.66 7.16 -0.28
CA GLY A 33 5.28 8.18 -1.13
C GLY A 33 6.40 8.95 -0.44
N GLY A 34 6.46 8.91 0.90
CA GLY A 34 7.46 9.58 1.73
C GLY A 34 8.51 8.66 2.31
N GLY A 35 8.49 7.35 1.95
CA GLY A 35 9.45 6.37 2.41
C GLY A 35 10.89 6.88 2.30
N GLY A 36 11.68 6.70 3.38
CA GLY A 36 13.06 7.19 3.51
C GLY A 36 14.10 6.42 2.70
N GLY A 37 13.67 5.77 1.61
CA GLY A 37 14.58 5.20 0.63
C GLY A 37 15.46 6.28 -0.01
N PRO A 38 16.53 5.90 -0.69
CA PRO A 38 17.32 6.85 -1.48
C PRO A 38 16.33 7.62 -2.36
N PRO A 39 16.50 8.96 -2.52
CA PRO A 39 15.61 9.72 -3.38
C PRO A 39 15.46 8.97 -4.69
N PRO A 40 14.24 8.89 -5.27
CA PRO A 40 14.07 8.25 -6.56
C PRO A 40 15.20 8.74 -7.47
N PRO A 41 15.83 7.87 -8.28
CA PRO A 41 16.99 8.25 -9.07
C PRO A 41 16.70 9.58 -9.73
N PRO A 42 17.70 10.48 -9.90
CA PRO A 42 17.49 11.86 -10.31
C PRO A 42 17.06 11.93 -11.77
N HIS A 43 15.88 11.45 -12.07
CA HIS A 43 15.27 11.38 -13.39
C HIS A 43 13.95 12.13 -13.35
N GLY A 44 14.04 13.44 -13.39
CA GLY A 44 12.92 14.35 -13.56
C GLY A 44 13.27 15.76 -13.13
N PRO A 45 12.68 16.78 -13.74
CA PRO A 45 12.79 18.12 -13.22
C PRO A 45 12.35 18.11 -11.77
N THR A 46 13.11 18.71 -10.89
CA THR A 46 12.92 18.82 -9.45
C THR A 46 11.66 19.60 -9.06
N GLY A 47 10.53 19.25 -9.64
CA GLY A 47 9.22 19.76 -9.28
C GLY A 47 8.74 19.02 -8.04
N ARG A 48 8.79 19.66 -6.88
CA ARG A 48 8.15 19.15 -5.66
C ARG A 48 6.68 18.91 -5.97
N THR A 49 6.24 17.66 -5.86
CA THR A 49 4.81 17.32 -5.89
C THR A 49 4.08 18.24 -4.90
N PRO A 50 3.02 18.95 -5.32
CA PRO A 50 2.33 19.88 -4.43
C PRO A 50 1.70 19.13 -3.26
N GLY A 51 1.73 19.71 -2.07
CA GLY A 51 0.99 19.20 -0.94
C GLY A 51 -0.51 19.36 -1.13
N ARG A 52 -1.30 18.72 -0.26
CA ARG A 52 -2.77 18.77 -0.28
C ARG A 52 -3.33 20.21 -0.20
N ASP A 53 -2.60 21.10 0.45
CA ASP A 53 -2.90 22.53 0.53
C ASP A 53 -2.88 23.24 -0.83
N ARG A 54 -2.08 22.75 -1.76
CA ARG A 54 -1.95 23.29 -3.13
C ARG A 54 -2.75 22.48 -4.16
N LEU A 55 -2.83 21.17 -3.99
CA LEU A 55 -3.57 20.28 -4.89
C LEU A 55 -4.32 19.21 -4.06
N ASP A 56 -5.63 19.40 -3.91
CA ASP A 56 -6.50 18.34 -3.40
C ASP A 56 -6.87 17.41 -4.57
N LEU A 57 -6.37 16.17 -4.52
CA LEU A 57 -6.60 15.17 -5.57
C LEU A 57 -8.07 14.73 -5.69
N ARG A 58 -8.95 15.17 -4.78
CA ARG A 58 -10.40 14.96 -4.89
C ARG A 58 -11.08 15.95 -5.84
N ASP A 59 -10.39 17.04 -6.17
CA ASP A 59 -10.84 18.02 -7.16
C ASP A 59 -10.37 17.58 -8.55
N ALA A 60 -11.31 17.05 -9.33
CA ALA A 60 -11.02 16.49 -10.64
C ALA A 60 -10.49 17.54 -11.63
N ALA A 61 -11.08 18.72 -11.65
CA ALA A 61 -10.68 19.78 -12.59
C ALA A 61 -9.26 20.29 -12.32
N ARG A 62 -8.93 20.55 -11.04
CA ARG A 62 -7.58 20.97 -10.65
C ARG A 62 -6.55 19.87 -10.85
N THR A 63 -6.91 18.61 -10.58
CA THR A 63 -6.03 17.45 -10.78
C THR A 63 -5.72 17.26 -12.27
N GLU A 64 -6.72 17.33 -13.13
CA GLU A 64 -6.54 17.23 -14.58
C GLU A 64 -5.66 18.37 -15.11
N THR A 65 -5.97 19.63 -14.74
CA THR A 65 -5.17 20.79 -15.14
C THR A 65 -3.71 20.61 -14.73
N TYR A 66 -3.45 20.21 -13.48
CA TYR A 66 -2.10 20.00 -13.00
C TYR A 66 -1.35 18.91 -13.77
N LEU A 67 -2.01 17.76 -14.04
CA LEU A 67 -1.40 16.66 -14.80
C LEU A 67 -1.13 17.05 -16.26
N ARG A 68 -2.00 17.83 -16.89
CA ARG A 68 -1.76 18.40 -18.24
C ARG A 68 -0.57 19.34 -18.28
N ASP A 69 -0.36 20.11 -17.21
CA ASP A 69 0.77 21.05 -17.11
C ASP A 69 2.11 20.33 -16.96
N ILE A 70 2.17 19.32 -16.07
CA ILE A 70 3.43 18.60 -15.79
C ILE A 70 3.72 17.47 -16.79
N ARG A 71 2.70 16.92 -17.47
CA ARG A 71 2.77 15.86 -18.48
C ARG A 71 3.71 14.71 -18.03
N PRO A 72 3.38 13.97 -16.98
CA PRO A 72 4.24 12.91 -16.49
C PRO A 72 4.21 11.70 -17.46
N ASP A 73 5.37 11.05 -17.64
CA ASP A 73 5.46 9.83 -18.45
C ASP A 73 4.82 8.65 -17.72
N ALA A 74 4.88 8.68 -16.37
CA ALA A 74 4.21 7.69 -15.52
C ALA A 74 3.61 8.32 -14.27
N VAL A 75 2.54 7.70 -13.73
CA VAL A 75 1.90 8.07 -12.46
C VAL A 75 1.92 6.88 -11.52
N VAL A 76 2.35 7.10 -10.27
CA VAL A 76 2.12 6.18 -9.15
C VAL A 76 1.04 6.77 -8.25
N LEU A 77 -0.14 6.13 -8.23
CA LEU A 77 -1.25 6.57 -7.39
C LEU A 77 -1.18 5.86 -6.03
N ALA A 78 -0.42 6.45 -5.12
CA ALA A 78 -0.26 6.03 -3.72
C ALA A 78 -1.19 6.81 -2.76
N ALA A 79 -1.80 7.91 -3.24
CA ALA A 79 -2.71 8.70 -2.44
C ALA A 79 -3.99 7.93 -2.12
N ALA A 80 -4.30 7.83 -0.83
CA ALA A 80 -5.53 7.23 -0.33
C ALA A 80 -5.85 7.75 1.07
N LYS A 81 -7.14 7.69 1.45
CA LYS A 81 -7.52 7.72 2.87
C LYS A 81 -7.37 6.31 3.42
N VAL A 82 -6.44 6.13 4.35
CA VAL A 82 -6.13 4.84 4.99
C VAL A 82 -6.25 4.95 6.50
N GLY A 83 -6.40 3.82 7.19
CA GLY A 83 -6.47 3.77 8.65
C GLY A 83 -6.73 2.37 9.16
N GLY A 84 -6.59 2.18 10.46
CA GLY A 84 -6.88 0.92 11.15
C GLY A 84 -8.38 0.53 11.12
N ILE A 85 -8.68 -0.64 11.70
CA ILE A 85 -10.06 -1.20 11.75
C ILE A 85 -11.06 -0.20 12.37
N MET A 86 -10.69 0.43 13.50
CA MET A 86 -11.57 1.38 14.20
C MET A 86 -11.92 2.58 13.31
N ALA A 87 -10.93 3.18 12.65
CA ALA A 87 -11.16 4.31 11.76
C ALA A 87 -12.07 3.93 10.57
N ASN A 88 -11.85 2.77 9.96
CA ASN A 88 -12.67 2.25 8.87
C ASN A 88 -14.13 2.04 9.31
N SER A 89 -14.34 1.43 10.47
CA SER A 89 -15.69 1.18 11.02
C SER A 89 -16.41 2.47 11.43
N THR A 90 -15.66 3.47 11.91
CA THR A 90 -16.25 4.74 12.39
C THR A 90 -16.58 5.70 11.24
N TYR A 91 -15.77 5.71 10.17
CA TYR A 91 -15.87 6.68 9.08
C TYR A 91 -16.04 6.03 7.69
N PRO A 92 -16.95 5.04 7.50
CA PRO A 92 -17.04 4.28 6.24
C PRO A 92 -17.33 5.17 5.03
N VAL A 93 -18.16 6.21 5.17
CA VAL A 93 -18.49 7.15 4.10
C VAL A 93 -17.24 7.85 3.58
N GLN A 94 -16.40 8.39 4.47
CA GLN A 94 -15.18 9.08 4.10
C GLN A 94 -14.14 8.13 3.49
N PHE A 95 -14.08 6.88 3.95
CA PHE A 95 -13.19 5.88 3.35
C PHE A 95 -13.64 5.47 1.94
N LEU A 96 -14.93 5.42 1.69
CA LEU A 96 -15.48 5.16 0.35
C LEU A 96 -15.30 6.37 -0.57
N GLU A 97 -15.88 7.52 -0.20
CA GLU A 97 -15.98 8.68 -1.08
C GLU A 97 -14.63 9.34 -1.36
N ASP A 98 -13.78 9.57 -0.34
CA ASP A 98 -12.49 10.22 -0.55
C ASP A 98 -11.61 9.37 -1.48
N ASN A 99 -11.59 8.04 -1.30
CA ASN A 99 -10.81 7.15 -2.15
C ASN A 99 -11.37 7.11 -3.58
N LEU A 100 -12.69 7.02 -3.76
CA LEU A 100 -13.30 7.07 -5.08
C LEU A 100 -12.98 8.38 -5.80
N ARG A 101 -13.12 9.53 -5.12
CA ARG A 101 -12.82 10.85 -5.72
C ARG A 101 -11.36 10.96 -6.13
N ILE A 102 -10.42 10.56 -5.27
CA ILE A 102 -8.99 10.59 -5.57
C ILE A 102 -8.66 9.75 -6.81
N GLN A 103 -9.10 8.49 -6.84
CA GLN A 103 -8.74 7.60 -7.95
C GLN A 103 -9.41 7.98 -9.26
N LEU A 104 -10.70 8.40 -9.22
CA LEU A 104 -11.39 8.90 -10.41
C LEU A 104 -10.67 10.12 -10.99
N SER A 105 -10.32 11.08 -10.15
CA SER A 105 -9.63 12.32 -10.58
C SER A 105 -8.25 12.04 -11.17
N VAL A 106 -7.44 11.23 -10.48
CA VAL A 106 -6.05 11.00 -10.90
C VAL A 106 -5.97 10.11 -12.12
N ILE A 107 -6.75 9.01 -12.18
CA ILE A 107 -6.71 8.09 -13.32
C ILE A 107 -7.26 8.75 -14.58
N ALA A 108 -8.40 9.46 -14.49
CA ALA A 108 -8.97 10.20 -15.61
C ALA A 108 -8.06 11.36 -16.04
N GLY A 109 -7.53 12.13 -15.09
CA GLY A 109 -6.63 13.23 -15.36
C GLY A 109 -5.31 12.78 -16.00
N ALA A 110 -4.74 11.64 -15.57
CA ALA A 110 -3.56 11.05 -16.18
C ALA A 110 -3.82 10.67 -17.65
N HIS A 111 -4.95 10.05 -17.91
CA HIS A 111 -5.34 9.72 -19.30
C HIS A 111 -5.53 10.98 -20.15
N ALA A 112 -6.24 11.98 -19.64
CA ALA A 112 -6.47 13.25 -20.33
C ALA A 112 -5.17 14.05 -20.58
N ALA A 113 -4.14 13.84 -19.76
CA ALA A 113 -2.80 14.42 -19.91
C ALA A 113 -1.90 13.62 -20.87
N GLY A 114 -2.36 12.48 -21.39
CA GLY A 114 -1.59 11.60 -22.27
C GLY A 114 -0.54 10.77 -21.53
N THR A 115 -0.70 10.55 -20.21
CA THR A 115 0.21 9.69 -19.45
C THR A 115 0.14 8.25 -19.96
N GLU A 116 1.27 7.71 -20.39
CA GLU A 116 1.34 6.37 -20.98
C GLU A 116 1.22 5.26 -19.95
N ARG A 117 1.79 5.44 -18.75
CA ARG A 117 1.83 4.42 -17.69
C ARG A 117 1.25 4.92 -16.37
N LEU A 118 0.49 4.06 -15.71
CA LEU A 118 -0.02 4.34 -14.37
C LEU A 118 0.03 3.06 -13.52
N LEU A 119 0.53 3.19 -12.30
CA LEU A 119 0.45 2.18 -11.25
C LEU A 119 -0.53 2.64 -10.18
N PHE A 120 -1.65 1.93 -10.05
CA PHE A 120 -2.62 2.10 -8.98
C PHE A 120 -2.28 1.20 -7.79
N LEU A 121 -2.14 1.78 -6.60
CA LEU A 121 -2.00 1.01 -5.37
C LEU A 121 -3.37 0.67 -4.80
N GLY A 122 -3.75 -0.58 -4.96
CA GLY A 122 -4.88 -1.21 -4.31
C GLY A 122 -4.58 -1.51 -2.83
N SER A 123 -5.07 -2.65 -2.35
CA SER A 123 -4.81 -3.16 -1.00
C SER A 123 -5.18 -4.63 -0.93
N SER A 124 -4.51 -5.41 -0.10
CA SER A 124 -4.92 -6.79 0.19
C SER A 124 -6.29 -6.90 0.91
N CYS A 125 -6.89 -5.78 1.33
CA CYS A 125 -8.25 -5.74 1.89
C CYS A 125 -9.36 -6.04 0.88
N ILE A 126 -9.05 -6.01 -0.41
CA ILE A 126 -10.00 -6.34 -1.49
C ILE A 126 -10.35 -7.82 -1.59
N TYR A 127 -9.56 -8.67 -0.98
CA TYR A 127 -9.79 -10.11 -1.06
C TYR A 127 -10.86 -10.57 -0.06
N PRO A 128 -11.58 -11.65 -0.39
CA PRO A 128 -12.55 -12.21 0.52
C PRO A 128 -11.95 -12.52 1.90
N ARG A 129 -12.75 -12.30 2.95
CA ARG A 129 -12.34 -12.56 4.35
C ARG A 129 -11.80 -13.97 4.55
N LEU A 130 -12.40 -14.96 3.89
CA LEU A 130 -12.07 -16.38 4.01
C LEU A 130 -11.39 -16.92 2.72
N ALA A 131 -10.69 -16.07 1.98
CA ALA A 131 -9.95 -16.52 0.79
C ALA A 131 -8.93 -17.63 1.16
N PRO A 132 -8.76 -18.64 0.28
CA PRO A 132 -7.69 -19.64 0.45
C PRO A 132 -6.31 -18.98 0.62
N GLN A 133 -5.46 -19.57 1.46
CA GLN A 133 -4.14 -19.04 1.79
C GLN A 133 -3.03 -19.92 1.18
N PRO A 134 -1.97 -19.31 0.61
CA PRO A 134 -1.78 -17.89 0.35
C PRO A 134 -2.78 -17.35 -0.66
N ILE A 135 -3.17 -16.07 -0.51
CA ILE A 135 -4.22 -15.42 -1.33
C ILE A 135 -3.68 -15.11 -2.72
N ARG A 136 -4.27 -15.69 -3.74
CA ARG A 136 -3.95 -15.44 -5.14
C ARG A 136 -4.79 -14.28 -5.68
N GLU A 137 -4.28 -13.62 -6.74
CA GLU A 137 -4.97 -12.49 -7.35
C GLU A 137 -6.35 -12.86 -7.92
N GLU A 138 -6.52 -14.11 -8.34
CA GLU A 138 -7.79 -14.66 -8.84
C GLU A 138 -8.87 -14.77 -7.76
N SER A 139 -8.52 -14.61 -6.48
CA SER A 139 -9.49 -14.57 -5.37
C SER A 139 -10.31 -13.28 -5.32
N LEU A 140 -9.98 -12.27 -6.14
CA LEU A 140 -10.74 -11.03 -6.21
C LEU A 140 -12.20 -11.30 -6.61
N LEU A 141 -13.16 -10.77 -5.82
CA LEU A 141 -14.62 -10.90 -6.06
C LEU A 141 -15.16 -12.34 -6.00
N THR A 142 -14.47 -13.27 -5.34
CA THR A 142 -14.94 -14.67 -5.20
C THR A 142 -15.71 -14.96 -3.90
N GLY A 143 -15.88 -13.96 -3.03
CA GLY A 143 -16.58 -14.12 -1.75
C GLY A 143 -16.77 -12.80 -1.01
N GLU A 144 -17.34 -12.88 0.19
CA GLU A 144 -17.65 -11.72 1.03
C GLU A 144 -16.39 -11.02 1.55
N LEU A 145 -16.43 -9.70 1.57
CA LEU A 145 -15.37 -8.85 2.11
C LEU A 145 -15.38 -8.86 3.65
N GLU A 146 -14.32 -8.34 4.27
CA GLU A 146 -14.28 -8.10 5.71
C GLU A 146 -15.20 -6.91 6.05
N PRO A 147 -16.28 -7.10 6.84
CA PRO A 147 -17.28 -6.06 7.07
C PRO A 147 -16.70 -4.76 7.67
N THR A 148 -15.65 -4.86 8.48
CA THR A 148 -15.07 -3.69 9.17
C THR A 148 -14.36 -2.72 8.24
N ASN A 149 -14.02 -3.13 7.01
CA ASN A 149 -13.35 -2.29 6.02
C ASN A 149 -13.93 -2.41 4.60
N GLU A 150 -15.15 -2.92 4.49
CA GLU A 150 -15.84 -3.15 3.20
C GLU A 150 -15.88 -1.88 2.33
N ALA A 151 -16.23 -0.73 2.91
CA ALA A 151 -16.30 0.54 2.20
C ALA A 151 -14.96 0.93 1.53
N TYR A 152 -13.85 0.76 2.26
CA TYR A 152 -12.51 0.95 1.73
C TYR A 152 -12.16 -0.07 0.64
N ALA A 153 -12.46 -1.33 0.90
CA ALA A 153 -12.19 -2.42 -0.05
C ALA A 153 -12.93 -2.20 -1.37
N LEU A 154 -14.22 -1.84 -1.33
CA LEU A 154 -15.02 -1.53 -2.52
C LEU A 154 -14.44 -0.35 -3.31
N ALA A 155 -14.00 0.72 -2.63
CA ALA A 155 -13.31 1.81 -3.32
C ALA A 155 -12.06 1.31 -4.05
N LYS A 156 -11.25 0.47 -3.41
CA LYS A 156 -10.03 -0.07 -4.04
C LYS A 156 -10.34 -1.04 -5.19
N ILE A 157 -11.37 -1.87 -5.08
CA ILE A 157 -11.86 -2.72 -6.18
C ILE A 157 -12.30 -1.86 -7.37
N ALA A 158 -13.04 -0.78 -7.13
CA ALA A 158 -13.45 0.14 -8.19
C ALA A 158 -12.24 0.75 -8.93
N GLY A 159 -11.15 1.07 -8.23
CA GLY A 159 -9.91 1.56 -8.86
C GLY A 159 -9.22 0.52 -9.74
N ILE A 160 -9.21 -0.76 -9.34
CA ILE A 160 -8.70 -1.86 -10.17
C ILE A 160 -9.54 -1.98 -11.44
N VAL A 161 -10.87 -2.02 -11.30
CA VAL A 161 -11.79 -2.10 -12.45
C VAL A 161 -11.62 -0.89 -13.36
N GLN A 162 -11.39 0.31 -12.79
CA GLN A 162 -11.14 1.52 -13.57
C GLN A 162 -9.85 1.39 -14.39
N THR A 163 -8.72 0.97 -13.80
CA THR A 163 -7.47 0.77 -14.54
C THR A 163 -7.63 -0.26 -15.65
N GLN A 164 -8.28 -1.39 -15.40
CA GLN A 164 -8.58 -2.42 -16.39
C GLN A 164 -9.48 -1.90 -17.52
N SER A 165 -10.45 -1.03 -17.19
CA SER A 165 -11.34 -0.43 -18.19
C SER A 165 -10.59 0.51 -19.13
N TYR A 166 -9.68 1.34 -18.59
CA TYR A 166 -8.82 2.19 -19.43
C TYR A 166 -7.89 1.35 -20.32
N ARG A 167 -7.38 0.22 -19.85
CA ARG A 167 -6.61 -0.71 -20.68
C ARG A 167 -7.46 -1.24 -21.84
N ARG A 168 -8.63 -1.80 -21.53
CA ARG A 168 -9.50 -2.42 -22.56
C ARG A 168 -10.03 -1.43 -23.60
N GLN A 169 -10.42 -0.24 -23.14
CA GLN A 169 -11.07 0.75 -24.00
C GLN A 169 -10.09 1.61 -24.80
N TYR A 170 -8.95 1.98 -24.19
CA TYR A 170 -8.03 2.95 -24.76
C TYR A 170 -6.62 2.41 -25.00
N GLY A 171 -6.35 1.15 -24.66
CA GLY A 171 -5.01 0.57 -24.75
C GLY A 171 -4.00 1.20 -23.78
N ALA A 172 -4.45 1.83 -22.70
CA ALA A 172 -3.57 2.48 -21.73
C ALA A 172 -2.77 1.42 -20.93
N SER A 173 -1.48 1.61 -20.72
CA SER A 173 -0.63 0.72 -19.91
C SER A 173 -0.79 1.00 -18.41
N TYR A 174 -2.03 0.87 -17.91
CA TYR A 174 -2.40 1.09 -16.50
C TYR A 174 -2.45 -0.24 -15.76
N ILE A 175 -1.71 -0.36 -14.68
CA ILE A 175 -1.56 -1.59 -13.89
C ILE A 175 -1.95 -1.36 -12.43
N SER A 176 -2.22 -2.45 -11.70
CA SER A 176 -2.62 -2.39 -10.30
C SER A 176 -1.74 -3.30 -9.44
N ALA A 177 -1.28 -2.81 -8.29
CA ALA A 177 -0.54 -3.57 -7.29
C ALA A 177 -1.32 -3.67 -5.99
N MET A 178 -1.29 -4.85 -5.36
CA MET A 178 -2.01 -5.16 -4.12
C MET A 178 -1.03 -5.36 -2.99
N PRO A 179 -0.62 -4.27 -2.30
CA PRO A 179 0.30 -4.40 -1.18
C PRO A 179 -0.34 -5.10 0.02
N THR A 180 0.48 -5.87 0.74
CA THR A 180 0.20 -6.39 2.07
C THR A 180 0.25 -5.27 3.13
N ASN A 181 0.32 -5.62 4.45
CA ASN A 181 0.44 -4.59 5.48
C ASN A 181 1.80 -3.91 5.37
N LEU A 182 1.76 -2.60 5.20
CA LEU A 182 2.96 -1.79 5.05
C LEU A 182 3.37 -1.18 6.38
N TYR A 183 4.67 -0.96 6.55
CA TYR A 183 5.24 -0.25 7.68
C TYR A 183 6.56 0.42 7.27
N GLY A 184 7.00 1.42 8.02
CA GLY A 184 8.26 2.10 7.74
C GLY A 184 8.30 3.56 8.23
N PRO A 185 9.36 4.30 7.92
CA PRO A 185 9.44 5.73 8.14
C PRO A 185 8.26 6.48 7.50
N GLY A 186 7.66 7.43 8.22
CA GLY A 186 6.47 8.16 7.75
C GLY A 186 5.13 7.50 8.10
N ASP A 187 5.14 6.38 8.84
CA ASP A 187 3.91 5.74 9.28
C ASP A 187 3.19 6.56 10.37
N ASN A 188 1.91 6.24 10.58
CA ASN A 188 1.06 6.85 11.58
C ASN A 188 1.19 6.11 12.92
N PHE A 189 1.63 6.79 13.97
CA PHE A 189 1.80 6.25 15.32
C PHE A 189 0.68 6.65 16.30
N ASP A 190 -0.40 7.24 15.82
CA ASP A 190 -1.56 7.56 16.64
C ASP A 190 -2.27 6.28 17.09
N LEU A 191 -2.54 6.11 18.38
CA LEU A 191 -3.04 4.86 18.96
C LEU A 191 -4.48 4.52 18.55
N GLU A 192 -5.26 5.47 18.06
CA GLU A 192 -6.66 5.27 17.66
C GLU A 192 -6.77 4.95 16.16
N THR A 193 -5.90 5.53 15.34
CA THR A 193 -6.03 5.49 13.88
C THR A 193 -4.94 4.69 13.17
N SER A 194 -3.85 4.34 13.86
CA SER A 194 -2.72 3.62 13.27
C SER A 194 -3.00 2.14 13.01
N HIS A 195 -2.14 1.54 12.19
CA HIS A 195 -2.08 0.09 12.01
C HIS A 195 -1.39 -0.60 13.19
N VAL A 196 -1.50 -1.93 13.26
CA VAL A 196 -1.03 -2.74 14.39
C VAL A 196 0.46 -2.54 14.69
N LEU A 197 1.33 -2.53 13.70
CA LEU A 197 2.78 -2.48 13.91
C LEU A 197 3.23 -1.14 14.52
N PRO A 198 2.89 0.04 13.97
CA PRO A 198 3.26 1.31 14.60
C PRO A 198 2.58 1.52 15.97
N ALA A 199 1.34 1.02 16.16
CA ALA A 199 0.70 1.05 17.47
C ALA A 199 1.47 0.25 18.52
N LEU A 200 1.98 -0.93 18.18
CA LEU A 200 2.79 -1.77 19.06
C LEU A 200 4.14 -1.10 19.37
N ILE A 201 4.82 -0.54 18.37
CA ILE A 201 6.07 0.20 18.60
C ILE A 201 5.85 1.30 19.64
N ARG A 202 4.82 2.12 19.47
CA ARG A 202 4.53 3.21 20.41
C ARG A 202 4.18 2.69 21.80
N ARG A 203 3.33 1.68 21.93
CA ARG A 203 2.94 1.10 23.22
C ARG A 203 4.13 0.52 23.98
N PHE A 204 5.00 -0.23 23.33
CA PHE A 204 6.18 -0.80 23.97
C PHE A 204 7.22 0.25 24.33
N HIS A 205 7.39 1.29 23.50
CA HIS A 205 8.25 2.42 23.82
C HIS A 205 7.76 3.17 25.09
N GLU A 206 6.47 3.53 25.12
CA GLU A 206 5.88 4.22 26.28
C GLU A 206 5.99 3.34 27.53
N ALA A 207 5.68 2.04 27.45
CA ALA A 207 5.80 1.10 28.55
C ALA A 207 7.25 0.95 29.05
N GLN A 208 8.23 0.91 28.15
CA GLN A 208 9.66 0.86 28.49
C GLN A 208 10.10 2.14 29.19
N ARG A 209 9.74 3.31 28.66
CA ARG A 209 10.05 4.60 29.23
C ARG A 209 9.47 4.75 30.63
N ASP A 210 8.23 4.29 30.84
CA ASP A 210 7.48 4.47 32.08
C ASP A 210 7.75 3.32 33.10
N GLY A 211 8.57 2.33 32.74
CA GLY A 211 8.89 1.16 33.57
C GLY A 211 7.68 0.28 33.87
N ALA A 212 6.70 0.22 32.95
CA ALA A 212 5.49 -0.56 33.13
C ALA A 212 5.80 -2.07 33.19
N PRO A 213 5.31 -2.81 34.24
CA PRO A 213 5.62 -4.23 34.39
C PRO A 213 4.92 -5.12 33.35
N GLU A 214 3.86 -4.62 32.73
CA GLU A 214 3.06 -5.37 31.75
C GLU A 214 2.47 -4.46 30.68
N VAL A 215 2.42 -4.96 29.44
CA VAL A 215 1.62 -4.43 28.32
C VAL A 215 0.56 -5.45 27.93
N THR A 216 -0.71 -5.13 28.14
CA THR A 216 -1.82 -5.99 27.72
C THR A 216 -2.27 -5.65 26.29
N LEU A 217 -2.23 -6.63 25.40
CA LEU A 217 -2.66 -6.54 23.99
C LEU A 217 -4.01 -7.23 23.81
N TRP A 218 -4.77 -6.80 22.80
CA TRP A 218 -6.09 -7.36 22.49
C TRP A 218 -5.97 -8.69 21.74
N GLY A 219 -6.92 -9.59 22.01
CA GLY A 219 -7.05 -10.91 21.35
C GLY A 219 -6.12 -11.95 21.94
N SER A 220 -5.91 -13.03 21.21
CA SER A 220 -5.05 -14.16 21.61
C SER A 220 -3.59 -13.99 21.15
N GLY A 221 -3.35 -13.11 20.19
CA GLY A 221 -2.07 -12.99 19.48
C GLY A 221 -1.84 -14.07 18.42
N SER A 222 -2.79 -14.98 18.21
CA SER A 222 -2.64 -16.07 17.23
C SER A 222 -2.85 -15.69 15.75
N PRO A 223 -3.60 -14.62 15.38
CA PRO A 223 -3.74 -14.24 13.99
C PRO A 223 -2.39 -13.99 13.32
N ARG A 224 -2.30 -14.42 12.05
CA ARG A 224 -1.07 -14.30 11.27
C ARG A 224 -1.18 -13.19 10.24
N ARG A 225 -0.12 -12.39 10.12
CA ARG A 225 -0.04 -11.25 9.18
C ARG A 225 1.31 -11.22 8.49
N GLU A 226 1.26 -10.75 7.26
CA GLU A 226 2.41 -10.43 6.44
C GLU A 226 2.71 -8.94 6.54
N PHE A 227 4.00 -8.56 6.60
CA PHE A 227 4.45 -7.17 6.67
C PHE A 227 5.53 -6.90 5.65
N LEU A 228 5.42 -5.79 4.92
CA LEU A 228 6.40 -5.36 3.93
C LEU A 228 6.89 -3.95 4.26
N HIS A 229 8.22 -3.77 4.28
CA HIS A 229 8.79 -2.44 4.49
C HIS A 229 8.48 -1.52 3.30
N VAL A 230 8.23 -0.26 3.58
CA VAL A 230 7.82 0.72 2.56
C VAL A 230 8.86 0.92 1.45
N ASP A 231 10.15 0.80 1.75
CA ASP A 231 11.22 0.90 0.74
C ASP A 231 11.20 -0.30 -0.22
N ASP A 232 10.88 -1.50 0.28
CA ASP A 232 10.67 -2.67 -0.59
C ASP A 232 9.43 -2.51 -1.46
N LEU A 233 8.35 -1.91 -0.94
CA LEU A 233 7.19 -1.56 -1.78
C LEU A 233 7.58 -0.57 -2.87
N ALA A 234 8.37 0.47 -2.54
CA ALA A 234 8.83 1.45 -3.53
C ALA A 234 9.64 0.79 -4.65
N ALA A 235 10.56 -0.11 -4.29
CA ALA A 235 11.33 -0.90 -5.26
C ALA A 235 10.43 -1.82 -6.11
N ALA A 236 9.41 -2.46 -5.50
CA ALA A 236 8.42 -3.26 -6.23
C ALA A 236 7.61 -2.40 -7.22
N CYS A 237 7.20 -1.19 -6.84
CA CYS A 237 6.50 -0.27 -7.72
C CYS A 237 7.34 0.10 -8.96
N VAL A 238 8.62 0.39 -8.78
CA VAL A 238 9.54 0.65 -9.90
C VAL A 238 9.66 -0.59 -10.78
N ARG A 239 9.87 -1.76 -10.20
CA ARG A 239 9.97 -3.02 -10.94
C ARG A 239 8.70 -3.32 -11.75
N LEU A 240 7.52 -3.10 -11.18
CA LEU A 240 6.24 -3.26 -11.88
C LEU A 240 6.11 -2.28 -13.05
N LEU A 241 6.49 -1.03 -12.86
CA LEU A 241 6.47 -0.04 -13.94
C LEU A 241 7.45 -0.39 -15.09
N GLU A 242 8.56 -1.06 -14.79
CA GLU A 242 9.58 -1.47 -15.77
C GLU A 242 9.25 -2.78 -16.47
N ALA A 243 8.62 -3.74 -15.79
CA ALA A 243 8.58 -5.13 -16.23
C ALA A 243 7.19 -5.72 -16.41
N TYR A 244 6.11 -5.04 -15.97
CA TYR A 244 4.76 -5.60 -16.03
C TYR A 244 3.82 -4.73 -16.85
N ASP A 245 3.11 -5.34 -17.80
CA ASP A 245 2.06 -4.68 -18.59
C ASP A 245 0.83 -5.58 -18.78
N GLY A 246 0.45 -6.33 -17.74
CA GLY A 246 -0.77 -7.13 -17.71
C GLY A 246 -1.97 -6.36 -17.17
N ASP A 247 -3.18 -6.86 -17.41
CA ASP A 247 -4.43 -6.33 -16.86
C ASP A 247 -4.77 -6.92 -15.48
N ALA A 248 -4.23 -8.09 -15.15
CA ALA A 248 -4.41 -8.69 -13.84
C ALA A 248 -3.67 -7.88 -12.75
N PRO A 249 -4.24 -7.70 -11.56
CA PRO A 249 -3.51 -7.10 -10.45
C PRO A 249 -2.31 -7.96 -10.06
N VAL A 250 -1.32 -7.36 -9.36
CA VAL A 250 -0.14 -8.06 -8.86
C VAL A 250 -0.05 -7.91 -7.35
N ASN A 251 -0.02 -9.02 -6.65
CA ASN A 251 0.22 -9.04 -5.21
C ASN A 251 1.64 -8.59 -4.88
N VAL A 252 1.77 -7.68 -3.91
CA VAL A 252 3.06 -7.16 -3.45
C VAL A 252 3.22 -7.42 -1.95
N GLY A 253 4.04 -8.39 -1.62
CA GLY A 253 4.29 -8.84 -0.27
C GLY A 253 5.69 -9.47 -0.15
N CYS A 254 5.98 -10.01 1.04
CA CYS A 254 7.22 -10.76 1.28
C CYS A 254 7.05 -12.27 1.11
N GLY A 255 5.80 -12.79 1.06
CA GLY A 255 5.51 -14.21 0.95
C GLY A 255 5.69 -14.99 2.25
N GLU A 256 5.86 -14.29 3.37
CA GLU A 256 6.02 -14.85 4.71
C GLU A 256 5.11 -14.15 5.70
N ASP A 257 4.52 -14.88 6.63
CA ASP A 257 3.69 -14.34 7.70
C ASP A 257 4.19 -14.78 9.08
N LEU A 258 3.83 -13.98 10.09
CA LEU A 258 4.07 -14.31 11.49
C LEU A 258 2.81 -14.02 12.31
N THR A 259 2.73 -14.58 13.51
CA THR A 259 1.66 -14.28 14.45
C THR A 259 1.80 -12.87 15.02
N ILE A 260 0.70 -12.28 15.46
CA ILE A 260 0.74 -10.99 16.19
C ILE A 260 1.55 -11.12 17.48
N ARG A 261 1.61 -12.33 18.08
CA ARG A 261 2.46 -12.61 19.22
C ARG A 261 3.95 -12.48 18.88
N GLU A 262 4.42 -13.17 17.84
CA GLU A 262 5.80 -13.09 17.35
C GLU A 262 6.18 -11.66 16.96
N LEU A 263 5.24 -10.92 16.36
CA LEU A 263 5.44 -9.49 16.06
C LEU A 263 5.63 -8.68 17.32
N ALA A 264 4.76 -8.86 18.33
CA ALA A 264 4.83 -8.14 19.61
C ALA A 264 6.15 -8.43 20.34
N GLU A 265 6.58 -9.68 20.37
CA GLU A 265 7.87 -10.11 20.96
C GLU A 265 9.04 -9.44 20.23
N THR A 266 9.05 -9.45 18.89
CA THR A 266 10.08 -8.78 18.10
C THR A 266 10.14 -7.28 18.36
N ILE A 267 8.99 -6.61 18.49
CA ILE A 267 8.93 -5.17 18.78
C ILE A 267 9.38 -4.89 20.21
N ALA A 268 8.99 -5.71 21.19
CA ALA A 268 9.46 -5.59 22.58
C ALA A 268 10.98 -5.66 22.66
N GLU A 269 11.60 -6.62 21.95
CA GLU A 269 13.07 -6.71 21.88
C GLU A 269 13.70 -5.46 21.24
N VAL A 270 13.16 -4.98 20.11
CA VAL A 270 13.71 -3.80 19.41
C VAL A 270 13.57 -2.51 20.23
N THR A 271 12.46 -2.36 20.97
CA THR A 271 12.24 -1.19 21.84
C THR A 271 12.94 -1.29 23.18
N GLY A 272 13.49 -2.47 23.53
CA GLY A 272 14.15 -2.73 24.81
C GLY A 272 13.19 -2.95 25.97
N TYR A 273 11.91 -3.20 25.71
CA TYR A 273 10.91 -3.50 26.75
C TYR A 273 11.18 -4.85 27.40
N GLN A 274 11.25 -4.90 28.74
CA GLN A 274 11.58 -6.10 29.52
C GLN A 274 10.41 -6.63 30.37
N GLY A 275 9.26 -5.95 30.33
CA GLY A 275 8.08 -6.36 31.06
C GLY A 275 7.33 -7.52 30.40
N ARG A 276 6.23 -7.94 31.01
CA ARG A 276 5.39 -9.03 30.52
C ARG A 276 4.47 -8.56 29.40
N ILE A 277 4.24 -9.42 28.40
CA ILE A 277 3.21 -9.23 27.37
C ILE A 277 1.97 -10.04 27.77
N GLY A 278 0.91 -9.34 28.15
CA GLY A 278 -0.40 -9.94 28.46
C GLY A 278 -1.35 -9.92 27.24
N TRP A 279 -2.37 -10.77 27.28
CA TRP A 279 -3.36 -10.88 26.20
C TRP A 279 -4.79 -10.84 26.75
N ASP A 280 -5.58 -9.88 26.28
CA ASP A 280 -7.01 -9.77 26.60
C ASP A 280 -7.85 -10.54 25.56
N THR A 281 -8.08 -11.83 25.84
CA THR A 281 -8.85 -12.71 24.97
C THR A 281 -10.36 -12.42 24.95
N SER A 282 -10.84 -11.49 25.77
CA SER A 282 -12.24 -10.99 25.67
C SER A 282 -12.47 -10.14 24.44
N LYS A 283 -11.40 -9.65 23.79
CA LYS A 283 -11.43 -8.88 22.56
C LYS A 283 -11.28 -9.81 21.35
N PRO A 284 -11.97 -9.52 20.24
CA PRO A 284 -11.92 -10.38 19.06
C PRO A 284 -10.53 -10.35 18.40
N ASP A 285 -10.17 -11.50 17.81
CA ASP A 285 -8.93 -11.66 17.00
C ASP A 285 -9.26 -11.14 15.60
N GLY A 286 -9.67 -10.73 14.88
CA GLY A 286 -9.83 -10.41 13.45
C GLY A 286 -9.61 -11.64 12.54
N THR A 287 -9.36 -11.41 11.26
CA THR A 287 -9.13 -12.48 10.26
C THR A 287 -7.97 -13.39 10.70
N PRO A 288 -8.14 -14.74 10.73
CA PRO A 288 -7.12 -15.65 11.26
C PRO A 288 -5.77 -15.58 10.54
N ARG A 289 -5.76 -15.50 9.20
CA ARG A 289 -4.54 -15.42 8.40
C ARG A 289 -4.74 -14.52 7.19
N LYS A 290 -3.68 -13.77 6.84
CA LYS A 290 -3.64 -12.92 5.65
C LYS A 290 -2.22 -12.92 5.08
N LEU A 291 -1.98 -13.83 4.15
CA LEU A 291 -0.73 -14.01 3.41
C LEU A 291 -1.02 -13.92 1.92
N LEU A 292 -0.24 -13.17 1.18
CA LEU A 292 -0.37 -13.07 -0.28
C LEU A 292 0.47 -14.13 -0.99
N ASP A 293 -0.06 -14.67 -2.09
CA ASP A 293 0.76 -15.36 -3.08
C ASP A 293 1.50 -14.29 -3.90
N VAL A 294 2.82 -14.31 -3.84
CA VAL A 294 3.68 -13.35 -4.52
C VAL A 294 4.40 -13.93 -5.74
N SER A 295 3.96 -15.08 -6.22
CA SER A 295 4.60 -15.81 -7.33
C SER A 295 4.70 -14.97 -8.59
N ARG A 296 3.67 -14.17 -8.91
CA ARG A 296 3.69 -13.26 -10.06
C ARG A 296 4.77 -12.19 -9.93
N LEU A 297 4.87 -11.54 -8.78
CA LEU A 297 5.90 -10.54 -8.51
C LEU A 297 7.31 -11.15 -8.54
N THR A 298 7.48 -12.34 -7.96
CA THR A 298 8.73 -13.09 -7.98
C THR A 298 9.16 -13.45 -9.41
N SER A 299 8.22 -13.85 -10.27
CA SER A 299 8.50 -14.14 -11.68
C SER A 299 8.99 -12.92 -12.47
N LEU A 300 8.67 -11.72 -12.02
CA LEU A 300 9.19 -10.46 -12.54
C LEU A 300 10.60 -10.13 -12.01
N GLY A 301 11.21 -11.00 -11.21
CA GLY A 301 12.55 -10.82 -10.66
C GLY A 301 12.63 -9.91 -9.43
N PHE A 302 11.51 -9.65 -8.76
CA PHE A 302 11.51 -8.89 -7.50
C PHE A 302 11.58 -9.82 -6.29
N LYS A 303 12.37 -9.40 -5.28
CA LYS A 303 12.43 -10.02 -3.96
C LYS A 303 12.65 -8.94 -2.90
N PRO A 304 11.87 -8.92 -1.81
CA PRO A 304 12.10 -8.01 -0.69
C PRO A 304 13.51 -8.16 -0.11
N GLN A 305 14.09 -7.05 0.32
CA GLN A 305 15.49 -6.99 0.79
C GLN A 305 15.60 -6.65 2.28
N ILE A 306 14.53 -6.15 2.90
CA ILE A 306 14.56 -5.66 4.28
C ILE A 306 13.91 -6.68 5.21
N PRO A 307 14.72 -7.40 6.04
CA PRO A 307 14.18 -8.30 7.05
C PRO A 307 13.28 -7.54 8.04
N LEU A 308 12.21 -8.18 8.53
CA LEU A 308 11.21 -7.54 9.39
C LEU A 308 11.84 -6.86 10.62
N ARG A 309 12.73 -7.55 11.33
CA ARG A 309 13.40 -7.00 12.51
C ARG A 309 14.19 -5.73 12.22
N ASP A 310 14.93 -5.72 11.11
CA ASP A 310 15.75 -4.57 10.70
C ASP A 310 14.84 -3.40 10.27
N GLY A 311 13.77 -3.70 9.55
CA GLY A 311 12.76 -2.71 9.17
C GLY A 311 12.07 -2.08 10.40
N ILE A 312 11.71 -2.90 11.40
CA ILE A 312 11.15 -2.40 12.67
C ILE A 312 12.16 -1.48 13.37
N ALA A 313 13.43 -1.87 13.45
CA ALA A 313 14.47 -1.06 14.07
C ALA A 313 14.66 0.29 13.37
N ARG A 314 14.68 0.31 12.03
CA ARG A 314 14.73 1.54 11.22
C ARG A 314 13.51 2.44 11.46
N THR A 315 12.33 1.85 11.47
CA THR A 315 11.06 2.55 11.70
C THR A 315 11.02 3.19 13.09
N TYR A 316 11.45 2.43 14.10
CA TYR A 316 11.52 2.90 15.49
C TYR A 316 12.53 4.05 15.67
N ALA A 317 13.74 3.89 15.11
CA ALA A 317 14.77 4.94 15.14
C ALA A 317 14.29 6.24 14.45
N TRP A 318 13.62 6.12 13.31
CA TRP A 318 13.02 7.27 12.62
C TRP A 318 11.97 7.94 13.50
N TRP A 319 11.05 7.18 14.10
CA TRP A 319 9.99 7.72 14.95
C TRP A 319 10.54 8.43 16.17
N LEU A 320 11.57 7.88 16.85
CA LEU A 320 12.26 8.54 17.96
C LEU A 320 12.82 9.92 17.53
N GLY A 321 13.36 10.02 16.35
CA GLY A 321 13.82 11.28 15.77
C GLY A 321 12.71 12.33 15.60
N GLN A 322 11.45 11.90 15.46
CA GLN A 322 10.29 12.82 15.37
C GLN A 322 9.80 13.29 16.75
N LEU A 323 10.13 12.53 17.82
CA LEU A 323 9.79 12.90 19.21
C LEU A 323 10.80 13.88 19.82
N ALA A 324 12.01 13.94 19.28
CA ALA A 324 13.01 14.91 19.74
C ALA A 324 12.54 16.34 19.38
N PRO A 325 12.59 17.30 20.33
CA PRO A 325 12.28 18.70 20.00
C PRO A 325 13.21 19.16 18.87
N ALA A 326 12.63 19.89 17.89
CA ALA A 326 13.44 20.56 16.87
C ALA A 326 14.45 21.50 17.59
N ALA A 327 15.74 21.21 17.40
CA ALA A 327 16.84 21.97 18.00
C ALA A 327 16.91 23.39 17.44
#